data_9465def38a1a659149b9edc76cefac17
#
_entry.id   9465def38a1a659149b9edc76cefac17
#
_cell.length_a   1.000
_cell.length_b   1.000
_cell.length_c   1.000
_cell.angle_alpha   90.00
_cell.angle_beta   90.00
_cell.angle_gamma   90.00
#
_symmetry.space_group_name_H-M   'P 1'
#
loop_
_entity.id
_entity.type
_entity.pdbx_description
1 polymer ?
#
loop_
_entity_poly.entity_id
_entity_poly.type
_entity_poly.pdbx_seq_one_letter_code
_entity_poly.pdbx_strand_id
1 'polypeptide(L)'
;MTNTPRIIGVCLSMLPEEYRLQCVRALNKYAVQQGYRLFIFHSKTDFYLPLTPTDDGEMSIFQLIQYHMLDAMIVLPDTIKRDSVLQSIIDSCRSHNVPVISIDKFLEGCVNFRFDYSNSFETLCQHVVQKHHAKRLFMMAGVRDNTFSDERIHAFEKVMAENNITPDNYRIGYGDFWEKPTRETLEQWFIEEQCAIPDAIICANDTMAIVCSQFLQNHGYRIPEDCIVTGFDGISEANYHVPHITTCTQDYDTMGKEVIAAAIR
;
A
#
# COMPACT_ATOMS: atom_id res chain seq x y z
N MET A 1 -30.74 -20.18 -24.08
CA MET A 1 -29.35 -20.43 -23.55
C MET A 1 -29.25 -19.67 -22.26
N THR A 2 -29.24 -20.38 -21.14
CA THR A 2 -29.03 -19.77 -19.82
C THR A 2 -27.59 -19.29 -19.78
N ASN A 3 -27.42 -17.97 -19.86
CA ASN A 3 -26.10 -17.35 -19.78
C ASN A 3 -25.61 -17.53 -18.34
N THR A 4 -24.83 -18.58 -18.09
CA THR A 4 -24.19 -18.78 -16.77
C THR A 4 -23.36 -17.55 -16.48
N PRO A 5 -23.54 -16.87 -15.34
CA PRO A 5 -22.76 -15.69 -15.04
C PRO A 5 -21.28 -16.04 -14.93
N ARG A 6 -20.43 -15.32 -15.64
CA ARG A 6 -18.97 -15.44 -15.56
C ARG A 6 -18.51 -14.69 -14.33
N ILE A 7 -17.84 -15.37 -13.40
CA ILE A 7 -17.56 -14.83 -12.07
C ILE A 7 -16.06 -14.96 -11.75
N ILE A 8 -15.45 -13.86 -11.35
CA ILE A 8 -14.11 -13.82 -10.79
C ILE A 8 -14.25 -13.53 -9.29
N GLY A 9 -13.70 -14.39 -8.44
CA GLY A 9 -13.60 -14.15 -7.01
C GLY A 9 -12.45 -13.19 -6.69
N VAL A 10 -12.61 -12.35 -5.68
CA VAL A 10 -11.55 -11.48 -5.15
C VAL A 10 -11.49 -11.66 -3.64
N CYS A 11 -10.33 -12.06 -3.10
CA CYS A 11 -10.10 -12.25 -1.67
C CYS A 11 -9.10 -11.22 -1.14
N LEU A 12 -9.51 -10.46 -0.14
CA LEU A 12 -8.69 -9.45 0.54
C LEU A 12 -9.23 -9.14 1.93
N SER A 13 -8.49 -8.34 2.71
CA SER A 13 -9.01 -7.75 3.96
C SER A 13 -9.00 -6.22 3.85
N MET A 14 -9.77 -5.53 4.74
CA MET A 14 -9.80 -4.07 4.85
C MET A 14 -10.12 -3.35 3.52
N LEU A 15 -11.13 -3.82 2.79
CA LEU A 15 -11.55 -3.23 1.50
C LEU A 15 -11.72 -1.69 1.52
N PRO A 16 -12.20 -1.03 2.61
CA PRO A 16 -12.36 0.42 2.62
C PRO A 16 -11.06 1.23 2.53
N GLU A 17 -9.90 0.62 2.76
CA GLU A 17 -8.64 1.34 2.55
C GLU A 17 -8.43 1.70 1.08
N GLU A 18 -7.99 2.94 0.85
CA GLU A 18 -7.94 3.54 -0.49
C GLU A 18 -7.16 2.69 -1.49
N TYR A 19 -5.97 2.19 -1.13
CA TYR A 19 -5.17 1.30 -1.99
C TYR A 19 -5.98 0.08 -2.47
N ARG A 20 -6.63 -0.64 -1.54
CA ARG A 20 -7.40 -1.85 -1.84
C ARG A 20 -8.65 -1.53 -2.63
N LEU A 21 -9.28 -0.40 -2.31
CA LEU A 21 -10.45 0.09 -3.03
C LEU A 21 -10.10 0.45 -4.48
N GLN A 22 -8.96 1.10 -4.72
CA GLN A 22 -8.49 1.41 -6.08
C GLN A 22 -8.16 0.14 -6.87
N CYS A 23 -7.50 -0.85 -6.26
CA CYS A 23 -7.30 -2.16 -6.89
C CYS A 23 -8.63 -2.78 -7.34
N VAL A 24 -9.60 -2.87 -6.42
CA VAL A 24 -10.91 -3.48 -6.73
C VAL A 24 -11.67 -2.69 -7.78
N ARG A 25 -11.63 -1.35 -7.75
CA ARG A 25 -12.26 -0.50 -8.77
C ARG A 25 -11.67 -0.75 -10.16
N ALA A 26 -10.34 -0.83 -10.25
CA ALA A 26 -9.66 -1.11 -11.52
C ALA A 26 -9.99 -2.52 -12.04
N LEU A 27 -9.93 -3.53 -11.17
CA LEU A 27 -10.34 -4.90 -11.51
C LEU A 27 -11.78 -4.95 -12.00
N ASN A 28 -12.72 -4.31 -11.31
CA ASN A 28 -14.12 -4.28 -11.69
C ASN A 28 -14.36 -3.61 -13.05
N LYS A 29 -13.65 -2.48 -13.31
CA LYS A 29 -13.72 -1.78 -14.59
C LYS A 29 -13.45 -2.74 -15.76
N TYR A 30 -12.36 -3.49 -15.68
CA TYR A 30 -11.96 -4.40 -16.76
C TYR A 30 -12.74 -5.72 -16.77
N ALA A 31 -13.13 -6.24 -15.60
CA ALA A 31 -13.99 -7.42 -15.52
C ALA A 31 -15.35 -7.17 -16.24
N VAL A 32 -15.99 -6.06 -15.95
CA VAL A 32 -17.27 -5.69 -16.59
C VAL A 32 -17.12 -5.54 -18.11
N GLN A 33 -16.04 -4.94 -18.60
CA GLN A 33 -15.77 -4.82 -20.03
C GLN A 33 -15.63 -6.19 -20.72
N GLN A 34 -15.18 -7.23 -19.98
CA GLN A 34 -15.05 -8.59 -20.49
C GLN A 34 -16.27 -9.47 -20.19
N GLY A 35 -17.36 -8.89 -19.64
CA GLY A 35 -18.60 -9.60 -19.34
C GLY A 35 -18.54 -10.45 -18.06
N TYR A 36 -17.59 -10.20 -17.16
CA TYR A 36 -17.46 -10.86 -15.87
C TYR A 36 -18.05 -10.02 -14.74
N ARG A 37 -18.41 -10.68 -13.64
CA ARG A 37 -18.78 -10.06 -12.36
C ARG A 37 -17.71 -10.39 -11.33
N LEU A 38 -17.37 -9.41 -10.48
CA LEU A 38 -16.51 -9.66 -9.33
C LEU A 38 -17.37 -10.05 -8.12
N PHE A 39 -17.00 -11.15 -7.46
CA PHE A 39 -17.48 -11.53 -6.13
C PHE A 39 -16.38 -11.26 -5.13
N ILE A 40 -16.60 -10.26 -4.27
CA ILE A 40 -15.57 -9.77 -3.35
C ILE A 40 -15.82 -10.38 -1.97
N PHE A 41 -14.86 -11.19 -1.51
CA PHE A 41 -14.82 -11.77 -0.18
C PHE A 41 -13.81 -10.98 0.63
N HIS A 42 -14.26 -10.18 1.58
CA HIS A 42 -13.35 -9.38 2.39
C HIS A 42 -13.65 -9.50 3.87
N SER A 43 -12.60 -9.56 4.70
CA SER A 43 -12.67 -9.40 6.15
C SER A 43 -12.35 -7.97 6.55
N LYS A 44 -12.66 -7.60 7.79
CA LYS A 44 -12.20 -6.34 8.40
C LYS A 44 -10.92 -6.51 9.20
N THR A 45 -10.31 -7.69 9.14
CA THR A 45 -9.09 -7.99 9.86
C THR A 45 -7.96 -7.09 9.41
N ASP A 46 -7.42 -6.30 10.34
CA ASP A 46 -6.28 -5.44 10.06
C ASP A 46 -4.98 -6.25 10.12
N PHE A 47 -4.22 -6.21 9.03
CA PHE A 47 -2.97 -6.95 8.92
C PHE A 47 -1.91 -6.45 9.92
N TYR A 48 -1.88 -5.16 10.21
CA TYR A 48 -0.84 -4.55 11.05
C TYR A 48 -1.09 -4.68 12.56
N LEU A 49 -2.31 -4.95 12.97
CA LEU A 49 -2.65 -5.13 14.39
C LEU A 49 -2.44 -6.59 14.85
N PRO A 50 -2.17 -6.85 16.13
CA PRO A 50 -2.14 -8.21 16.67
C PRO A 50 -3.46 -8.97 16.43
N LEU A 51 -3.37 -10.29 16.23
CA LEU A 51 -4.55 -11.14 16.09
C LEU A 51 -5.42 -11.11 17.36
N THR A 52 -6.72 -10.96 17.16
CA THR A 52 -7.73 -11.01 18.20
C THR A 52 -8.68 -12.20 17.96
N PRO A 53 -9.45 -12.68 18.97
CA PRO A 53 -10.46 -13.70 18.76
C PRO A 53 -11.55 -13.30 17.74
N THR A 54 -11.81 -12.00 17.58
CA THR A 54 -12.77 -11.47 16.61
C THR A 54 -12.30 -11.69 15.17
N ASP A 55 -10.99 -11.64 14.94
CA ASP A 55 -10.41 -11.84 13.60
C ASP A 55 -10.72 -13.21 13.01
N ASP A 56 -10.83 -14.25 13.86
CA ASP A 56 -11.19 -15.60 13.41
C ASP A 56 -12.63 -15.65 12.88
N GLY A 57 -13.55 -14.94 13.57
CA GLY A 57 -14.92 -14.79 13.10
C GLY A 57 -15.01 -14.05 11.78
N GLU A 58 -14.28 -12.97 11.63
CA GLU A 58 -14.26 -12.18 10.38
C GLU A 58 -13.65 -12.92 9.20
N MET A 59 -12.55 -13.65 9.41
CA MET A 59 -11.93 -14.46 8.36
C MET A 59 -12.80 -15.65 7.93
N SER A 60 -13.83 -16.03 8.71
CA SER A 60 -14.76 -17.10 8.32
C SER A 60 -15.54 -16.79 7.04
N ILE A 61 -15.58 -15.53 6.59
CA ILE A 61 -16.18 -15.14 5.30
C ILE A 61 -15.58 -15.93 4.12
N PHE A 62 -14.29 -16.28 4.19
CA PHE A 62 -13.62 -17.02 3.14
C PHE A 62 -14.09 -18.49 3.03
N GLN A 63 -14.76 -19.02 4.07
CA GLN A 63 -15.38 -20.36 4.03
C GLN A 63 -16.68 -20.40 3.21
N LEU A 64 -17.25 -19.23 2.89
CA LEU A 64 -18.47 -19.13 2.08
C LEU A 64 -18.20 -19.17 0.57
N ILE A 65 -16.96 -19.26 0.16
CA ILE A 65 -16.56 -19.24 -1.26
C ILE A 65 -17.06 -20.51 -1.94
N GLN A 66 -17.85 -20.34 -3.01
CA GLN A 66 -18.35 -21.43 -3.85
C GLN A 66 -17.43 -21.57 -5.06
N TYR A 67 -16.31 -22.26 -4.88
CA TYR A 67 -15.23 -22.36 -5.89
C TYR A 67 -15.70 -22.88 -7.24
N HIS A 68 -16.69 -23.81 -7.26
CA HIS A 68 -17.23 -24.38 -8.51
C HIS A 68 -18.00 -23.35 -9.38
N MET A 69 -18.29 -22.18 -8.85
CA MET A 69 -18.93 -21.08 -9.58
C MET A 69 -17.94 -20.08 -10.18
N LEU A 70 -16.64 -20.21 -9.84
CA LEU A 70 -15.63 -19.21 -10.20
C LEU A 70 -14.86 -19.62 -11.45
N ASP A 71 -14.67 -18.68 -12.35
CA ASP A 71 -13.78 -18.82 -13.51
C ASP A 71 -12.32 -18.53 -13.12
N ALA A 72 -12.09 -17.65 -12.15
CA ALA A 72 -10.77 -17.33 -11.59
C ALA A 72 -10.88 -16.76 -10.17
N MET A 73 -9.76 -16.75 -9.45
CA MET A 73 -9.61 -16.14 -8.14
C MET A 73 -8.45 -15.14 -8.15
N ILE A 74 -8.71 -13.92 -7.71
CA ILE A 74 -7.69 -12.89 -7.45
C ILE A 74 -7.51 -12.76 -5.95
N VAL A 75 -6.27 -12.78 -5.48
CA VAL A 75 -5.97 -12.67 -4.05
C VAL A 75 -4.99 -11.52 -3.82
N LEU A 76 -5.22 -10.75 -2.77
CA LEU A 76 -4.27 -9.78 -2.21
C LEU A 76 -3.68 -10.39 -0.93
N PRO A 77 -2.65 -11.25 -1.01
CA PRO A 77 -2.23 -12.12 0.09
C PRO A 77 -1.75 -11.37 1.31
N ASP A 78 -1.05 -10.24 1.12
CA ASP A 78 -0.51 -9.43 2.22
C ASP A 78 -1.60 -8.75 3.07
N THR A 79 -2.85 -8.82 2.62
CA THR A 79 -3.99 -8.34 3.39
C THR A 79 -4.62 -9.45 4.24
N ILE A 80 -4.33 -10.73 3.94
CA ILE A 80 -4.89 -11.89 4.64
C ILE A 80 -3.93 -12.32 5.75
N LYS A 81 -4.28 -12.01 6.97
CA LYS A 81 -3.41 -12.10 8.15
C LYS A 81 -2.97 -13.51 8.52
N ARG A 82 -3.77 -14.53 8.22
CA ARG A 82 -3.44 -15.93 8.53
C ARG A 82 -2.99 -16.68 7.28
N ASP A 83 -1.74 -17.14 7.27
CA ASP A 83 -1.23 -17.99 6.20
C ASP A 83 -2.06 -19.25 5.98
N SER A 84 -2.61 -19.84 7.06
CA SER A 84 -3.47 -21.02 6.94
C SER A 84 -4.78 -20.75 6.19
N VAL A 85 -5.35 -19.54 6.32
CA VAL A 85 -6.55 -19.13 5.58
C VAL A 85 -6.19 -18.91 4.10
N LEU A 86 -5.10 -18.20 3.83
CA LEU A 86 -4.60 -18.00 2.47
C LEU A 86 -4.31 -19.35 1.79
N GLN A 87 -3.61 -20.25 2.47
CA GLN A 87 -3.30 -21.57 1.95
C GLN A 87 -4.57 -22.39 1.65
N SER A 88 -5.56 -22.33 2.53
CA SER A 88 -6.87 -23.00 2.32
C SER A 88 -7.60 -22.47 1.08
N ILE A 89 -7.55 -21.16 0.82
CA ILE A 89 -8.12 -20.56 -0.40
C ILE A 89 -7.41 -21.12 -1.65
N ILE A 90 -6.07 -21.12 -1.64
CA ILE A 90 -5.25 -21.58 -2.77
C ILE A 90 -5.49 -23.08 -3.05
N ASP A 91 -5.48 -23.91 -2.01
CA ASP A 91 -5.69 -25.36 -2.15
C ASP A 91 -7.11 -25.68 -2.65
N SER A 92 -8.11 -24.92 -2.19
CA SER A 92 -9.48 -25.04 -2.66
C SER A 92 -9.62 -24.62 -4.13
N CYS A 93 -8.97 -23.53 -4.54
CA CYS A 93 -8.91 -23.15 -5.96
C CYS A 93 -8.28 -24.24 -6.81
N ARG A 94 -7.15 -24.79 -6.37
CA ARG A 94 -6.44 -25.87 -7.07
C ARG A 94 -7.30 -27.12 -7.23
N SER A 95 -8.01 -27.54 -6.18
CA SER A 95 -8.89 -28.71 -6.19
C SER A 95 -10.09 -28.57 -7.14
N HIS A 96 -10.50 -27.33 -7.43
CA HIS A 96 -11.61 -27.01 -8.33
C HIS A 96 -11.13 -26.52 -9.71
N ASN A 97 -9.81 -26.57 -10.00
CA ASN A 97 -9.20 -26.05 -11.23
C ASN A 97 -9.51 -24.56 -11.49
N VAL A 98 -9.60 -23.76 -10.43
CA VAL A 98 -9.77 -22.30 -10.51
C VAL A 98 -8.38 -21.67 -10.55
N PRO A 99 -7.99 -20.96 -11.62
CA PRO A 99 -6.70 -20.27 -11.67
C PRO A 99 -6.64 -19.16 -10.63
N VAL A 100 -5.47 -18.99 -9.99
CA VAL A 100 -5.23 -17.98 -8.97
C VAL A 100 -4.26 -16.93 -9.48
N ILE A 101 -4.64 -15.67 -9.31
CA ILE A 101 -3.80 -14.50 -9.55
C ILE A 101 -3.49 -13.84 -8.23
N SER A 102 -2.22 -13.68 -7.91
CA SER A 102 -1.72 -12.98 -6.73
C SER A 102 -1.32 -11.57 -7.08
N ILE A 103 -1.72 -10.60 -6.26
CA ILE A 103 -1.28 -9.20 -6.37
C ILE A 103 -0.33 -8.91 -5.20
N ASP A 104 0.85 -8.35 -5.51
CA ASP A 104 1.92 -7.87 -4.63
C ASP A 104 2.76 -8.94 -3.91
N LYS A 105 2.26 -10.11 -3.66
CA LYS A 105 3.02 -11.20 -3.04
C LYS A 105 3.21 -12.35 -4.02
N PHE A 106 4.45 -12.83 -4.13
CA PHE A 106 4.74 -14.02 -4.94
C PHE A 106 4.14 -15.27 -4.27
N LEU A 107 3.33 -15.98 -5.01
CA LEU A 107 2.78 -17.30 -4.65
C LEU A 107 3.16 -18.32 -5.70
N GLU A 108 3.77 -19.41 -5.26
CA GLU A 108 4.19 -20.51 -6.16
C GLU A 108 2.98 -21.18 -6.82
N GLY A 109 3.08 -21.40 -8.14
CA GLY A 109 2.01 -22.01 -8.93
C GLY A 109 0.82 -21.08 -9.22
N CYS A 110 0.94 -19.80 -8.94
CA CYS A 110 -0.03 -18.76 -9.29
C CYS A 110 0.52 -17.82 -10.36
N VAL A 111 -0.35 -17.10 -11.04
CA VAL A 111 0.05 -15.93 -11.81
C VAL A 111 0.29 -14.78 -10.82
N ASN A 112 1.45 -14.14 -10.94
CA ASN A 112 1.83 -13.09 -9.98
C ASN A 112 1.93 -11.74 -10.69
N PHE A 113 1.26 -10.74 -10.15
CA PHE A 113 1.38 -9.34 -10.50
C PHE A 113 1.96 -8.57 -9.32
N ARG A 114 2.84 -7.62 -9.58
CA ARG A 114 3.40 -6.73 -8.56
C ARG A 114 3.67 -5.36 -9.13
N PHE A 115 3.35 -4.34 -8.33
CA PHE A 115 3.77 -2.97 -8.64
C PHE A 115 5.28 -2.79 -8.38
N ASP A 116 5.92 -1.92 -9.15
CA ASP A 116 7.31 -1.51 -8.92
C ASP A 116 7.37 -0.38 -7.89
N TYR A 117 7.19 -0.75 -6.63
CA TYR A 117 7.20 0.19 -5.52
C TYR A 117 8.56 0.86 -5.31
N SER A 118 9.65 0.11 -5.49
CA SER A 118 11.01 0.60 -5.28
C SER A 118 11.33 1.73 -6.25
N ASN A 119 11.13 1.53 -7.55
CA ASN A 119 11.41 2.55 -8.56
C ASN A 119 10.50 3.78 -8.43
N SER A 120 9.24 3.58 -8.07
CA SER A 120 8.31 4.69 -7.82
C SER A 120 8.76 5.53 -6.62
N PHE A 121 9.21 4.88 -5.53
CA PHE A 121 9.70 5.58 -4.35
C PHE A 121 11.06 6.25 -4.58
N GLU A 122 11.96 5.61 -5.34
CA GLU A 122 13.21 6.24 -5.81
C GLU A 122 12.92 7.52 -6.59
N THR A 123 11.94 7.48 -7.50
CA THR A 123 11.53 8.66 -8.29
C THR A 123 11.05 9.80 -7.41
N LEU A 124 10.26 9.50 -6.37
CA LEU A 124 9.81 10.48 -5.38
C LEU A 124 11.00 11.10 -4.62
N CYS A 125 11.91 10.26 -4.11
CA CYS A 125 13.10 10.72 -3.41
C CYS A 125 14.00 11.58 -4.31
N GLN A 126 14.23 11.15 -5.55
CA GLN A 126 15.00 11.92 -6.55
C GLN A 126 14.36 13.28 -6.83
N HIS A 127 13.02 13.34 -6.95
CA HIS A 127 12.31 14.61 -7.12
C HIS A 127 12.61 15.58 -5.97
N VAL A 128 12.57 15.13 -4.73
CA VAL A 128 12.85 15.96 -3.56
C VAL A 128 14.31 16.43 -3.52
N VAL A 129 15.25 15.52 -3.79
CA VAL A 129 16.69 15.84 -3.73
C VAL A 129 17.14 16.68 -4.90
N GLN A 130 16.77 16.29 -6.13
CA GLN A 130 17.35 16.91 -7.35
C GLN A 130 16.59 18.16 -7.77
N LYS A 131 15.26 18.16 -7.68
CA LYS A 131 14.43 19.31 -8.12
C LYS A 131 14.32 20.39 -7.05
N HIS A 132 14.21 19.99 -5.79
CA HIS A 132 14.07 20.92 -4.65
C HIS A 132 15.37 21.15 -3.89
N HIS A 133 16.47 20.45 -4.28
CA HIS A 133 17.80 20.60 -3.69
C HIS A 133 17.86 20.37 -2.18
N ALA A 134 16.95 19.53 -1.64
CA ALA A 134 16.93 19.16 -0.23
C ALA A 134 18.21 18.40 0.14
N LYS A 135 18.83 18.78 1.26
CA LYS A 135 20.12 18.22 1.73
C LYS A 135 19.99 17.53 3.08
N ARG A 136 19.06 17.99 3.91
CA ARG A 136 18.76 17.35 5.18
C ARG A 136 17.36 16.76 5.13
N LEU A 137 17.27 15.43 5.16
CA LEU A 137 16.04 14.72 4.92
C LEU A 137 15.68 13.81 6.10
N PHE A 138 14.40 13.79 6.45
CA PHE A 138 13.88 12.77 7.34
C PHE A 138 12.98 11.83 6.53
N MET A 139 13.03 10.55 6.83
CA MET A 139 12.11 9.56 6.29
C MET A 139 11.17 9.06 7.39
N MET A 140 9.88 9.14 7.15
CA MET A 140 8.87 8.48 7.97
C MET A 140 8.55 7.13 7.31
N ALA A 141 9.21 6.07 7.80
CA ALA A 141 9.06 4.71 7.29
C ALA A 141 7.78 4.04 7.85
N GLY A 142 7.39 2.94 7.23
CA GLY A 142 6.25 2.12 7.70
C GLY A 142 6.60 1.24 8.90
N VAL A 143 6.05 0.03 8.94
CA VAL A 143 6.26 -0.96 10.01
C VAL A 143 7.68 -1.55 9.91
N ARG A 144 8.32 -1.79 11.05
CA ARG A 144 9.63 -2.48 11.13
C ARG A 144 9.50 -3.92 10.64
N ASP A 145 10.56 -4.43 10.01
CA ASP A 145 10.63 -5.81 9.50
C ASP A 145 9.46 -6.15 8.54
N ASN A 146 8.98 -5.14 7.81
CA ASN A 146 7.94 -5.27 6.81
C ASN A 146 8.51 -5.01 5.41
N THR A 147 8.31 -5.94 4.49
CA THR A 147 8.88 -5.90 3.14
C THR A 147 8.61 -4.59 2.41
N PHE A 148 7.39 -4.03 2.49
CA PHE A 148 7.06 -2.76 1.85
C PHE A 148 7.78 -1.57 2.48
N SER A 149 7.95 -1.60 3.81
CA SER A 149 8.72 -0.58 4.52
C SER A 149 10.19 -0.65 4.17
N ASP A 150 10.76 -1.87 4.20
CA ASP A 150 12.19 -2.11 3.92
C ASP A 150 12.56 -1.74 2.49
N GLU A 151 11.71 -2.05 1.50
CA GLU A 151 11.92 -1.65 0.11
C GLU A 151 11.96 -0.13 -0.06
N ARG A 152 11.07 0.61 0.62
CA ARG A 152 11.07 2.07 0.60
C ARG A 152 12.29 2.66 1.31
N ILE A 153 12.73 2.04 2.42
CA ILE A 153 13.97 2.42 3.12
C ILE A 153 15.18 2.24 2.18
N HIS A 154 15.30 1.06 1.55
CA HIS A 154 16.41 0.81 0.63
C HIS A 154 16.40 1.78 -0.57
N ALA A 155 15.22 2.08 -1.13
CA ALA A 155 15.07 3.06 -2.20
C ALA A 155 15.50 4.47 -1.75
N PHE A 156 15.10 4.89 -0.56
CA PHE A 156 15.52 6.15 0.04
C PHE A 156 17.05 6.21 0.22
N GLU A 157 17.64 5.23 0.90
CA GLU A 157 19.08 5.18 1.17
C GLU A 157 19.91 5.13 -0.11
N LYS A 158 19.44 4.39 -1.13
CA LYS A 158 20.07 4.37 -2.45
C LYS A 158 20.14 5.79 -3.06
N VAL A 159 19.01 6.51 -3.06
CA VAL A 159 18.98 7.89 -3.59
C VAL A 159 19.86 8.82 -2.77
N MET A 160 19.90 8.68 -1.43
CA MET A 160 20.83 9.46 -0.60
C MET A 160 22.28 9.20 -1.01
N ALA A 161 22.68 7.95 -1.15
CA ALA A 161 24.03 7.57 -1.56
C ALA A 161 24.39 8.11 -2.96
N GLU A 162 23.51 7.98 -3.95
CA GLU A 162 23.70 8.47 -5.30
C GLU A 162 23.88 10.01 -5.39
N ASN A 163 23.30 10.74 -4.43
CA ASN A 163 23.39 12.20 -4.35
C ASN A 163 24.40 12.71 -3.31
N ASN A 164 25.27 11.83 -2.77
CA ASN A 164 26.30 12.14 -1.76
C ASN A 164 25.73 12.75 -0.48
N ILE A 165 24.51 12.38 -0.08
CA ILE A 165 23.89 12.75 1.19
C ILE A 165 24.29 11.67 2.21
N THR A 166 25.12 12.08 3.17
CA THR A 166 25.68 11.16 4.19
C THR A 166 24.66 10.90 5.32
N PRO A 167 24.83 9.81 6.10
CA PRO A 167 23.92 9.48 7.22
C PRO A 167 23.75 10.58 8.26
N ASP A 168 24.73 11.51 8.39
CA ASP A 168 24.61 12.67 9.28
C ASP A 168 23.54 13.68 8.80
N ASN A 169 23.15 13.60 7.54
CA ASN A 169 22.21 14.50 6.89
C ASN A 169 20.83 13.89 6.64
N TYR A 170 20.61 12.65 7.06
CA TYR A 170 19.26 12.07 7.01
C TYR A 170 18.96 11.24 8.26
N ARG A 171 17.66 11.04 8.49
CA ARG A 171 17.17 10.28 9.62
C ARG A 171 15.97 9.44 9.19
N ILE A 172 15.85 8.23 9.73
CA ILE A 172 14.72 7.35 9.50
C ILE A 172 14.01 7.11 10.83
N GLY A 173 12.70 7.35 10.85
CA GLY A 173 11.80 6.98 11.94
C GLY A 173 10.64 6.18 11.42
N TYR A 174 9.83 5.63 12.29
CA TYR A 174 8.78 4.69 11.95
C TYR A 174 7.41 5.23 12.39
N GLY A 175 6.50 5.32 11.45
CA GLY A 175 5.11 5.75 11.67
C GLY A 175 4.12 4.62 11.47
N ASP A 176 4.61 3.37 11.25
CA ASP A 176 3.83 2.13 11.14
C ASP A 176 2.66 2.21 10.15
N PHE A 177 2.74 3.12 9.15
CA PHE A 177 1.70 3.47 8.19
C PHE A 177 0.44 4.12 8.80
N TRP A 178 0.44 4.48 10.10
CA TRP A 178 -0.71 5.00 10.84
C TRP A 178 -0.46 6.36 11.48
N GLU A 179 -1.56 7.07 11.79
CA GLU A 179 -1.51 8.41 12.36
C GLU A 179 -0.82 8.47 13.73
N LYS A 180 -1.20 7.57 14.66
CA LYS A 180 -0.72 7.64 16.04
C LYS A 180 0.79 7.39 16.14
N PRO A 181 1.38 6.31 15.60
CA PRO A 181 2.83 6.11 15.64
C PRO A 181 3.61 7.22 14.92
N THR A 182 3.04 7.75 13.82
CA THR A 182 3.63 8.90 13.12
C THR A 182 3.74 10.10 14.04
N ARG A 183 2.67 10.43 14.77
CA ARG A 183 2.65 11.56 15.72
C ARG A 183 3.65 11.35 16.85
N GLU A 184 3.70 10.16 17.42
CA GLU A 184 4.67 9.79 18.47
C GLU A 184 6.12 9.98 17.99
N THR A 185 6.45 9.55 16.77
CA THR A 185 7.78 9.75 16.17
C THR A 185 8.09 11.23 15.94
N LEU A 186 7.12 12.05 15.52
CA LEU A 186 7.30 13.50 15.35
C LEU A 186 7.51 14.19 16.67
N GLU A 187 6.75 13.82 17.71
CA GLU A 187 6.93 14.33 19.07
C GLU A 187 8.33 13.98 19.61
N GLN A 188 8.78 12.74 19.43
CA GLN A 188 10.13 12.34 19.77
C GLN A 188 11.16 13.22 19.06
N TRP A 189 11.07 13.41 17.74
CA TRP A 189 12.05 14.17 16.99
C TRP A 189 12.09 15.67 17.38
N PHE A 190 10.94 16.30 17.40
CA PHE A 190 10.87 17.78 17.45
C PHE A 190 10.63 18.34 18.85
N ILE A 191 10.02 17.58 19.75
CA ILE A 191 9.73 18.03 21.11
C ILE A 191 10.77 17.47 22.10
N GLU A 192 11.01 16.15 22.11
CA GLU A 192 11.91 15.52 23.08
C GLU A 192 13.39 15.73 22.71
N GLU A 193 13.76 15.39 21.47
CA GLU A 193 15.13 15.48 20.97
C GLU A 193 15.50 16.85 20.42
N GLN A 194 14.50 17.74 20.24
CA GLN A 194 14.65 19.10 19.71
C GLN A 194 15.43 19.16 18.40
N CYS A 195 15.20 18.19 17.51
CA CYS A 195 15.79 18.18 16.19
C CYS A 195 15.41 19.44 15.43
N ALA A 196 16.38 20.01 14.71
CA ALA A 196 16.04 21.09 13.80
C ALA A 196 15.24 20.56 12.60
N ILE A 197 14.29 21.35 12.11
CA ILE A 197 13.42 20.99 10.99
C ILE A 197 14.26 20.64 9.75
N PRO A 198 14.03 19.49 9.09
CA PRO A 198 14.72 19.12 7.87
C PRO A 198 14.22 19.92 6.65
N ASP A 199 14.97 19.88 5.54
CA ASP A 199 14.50 20.44 4.29
C ASP A 199 13.29 19.68 3.75
N ALA A 200 13.22 18.37 4.02
CA ALA A 200 12.08 17.54 3.65
C ALA A 200 11.83 16.36 4.59
N ILE A 201 10.54 15.98 4.72
CA ILE A 201 10.11 14.71 5.30
C ILE A 201 9.47 13.89 4.17
N ILE A 202 10.08 12.74 3.85
CA ILE A 202 9.58 11.80 2.86
C ILE A 202 8.88 10.65 3.59
N CYS A 203 7.57 10.54 3.39
CA CYS A 203 6.75 9.56 4.10
C CYS A 203 6.50 8.33 3.22
N ALA A 204 6.51 7.16 3.83
CA ALA A 204 6.26 5.89 3.14
C ALA A 204 4.78 5.72 2.72
N ASN A 205 3.85 6.53 3.24
CA ASN A 205 2.50 6.65 2.70
C ASN A 205 1.91 8.06 2.91
N ASP A 206 0.75 8.32 2.31
CA ASP A 206 0.07 9.61 2.37
C ASP A 206 -0.56 9.89 3.72
N THR A 207 -1.06 8.88 4.42
CA THR A 207 -1.62 9.03 5.77
C THR A 207 -0.58 9.64 6.71
N MET A 208 0.64 9.11 6.69
CA MET A 208 1.74 9.66 7.49
C MET A 208 2.15 11.06 7.02
N ALA A 209 2.13 11.32 5.71
CA ALA A 209 2.45 12.64 5.16
C ALA A 209 1.45 13.72 5.61
N ILE A 210 0.16 13.40 5.62
CA ILE A 210 -0.88 14.30 6.14
C ILE A 210 -0.63 14.62 7.62
N VAL A 211 -0.31 13.62 8.43
CA VAL A 211 0.02 13.82 9.86
C VAL A 211 1.27 14.68 10.02
N CYS A 212 2.33 14.43 9.24
CA CYS A 212 3.55 15.24 9.26
C CYS A 212 3.26 16.70 8.90
N SER A 213 2.49 16.93 7.84
CA SER A 213 2.10 18.28 7.41
C SER A 213 1.30 19.01 8.49
N GLN A 214 0.28 18.36 9.04
CA GLN A 214 -0.54 18.93 10.12
C GLN A 214 0.28 19.23 11.38
N PHE A 215 1.18 18.32 11.77
CA PHE A 215 2.05 18.52 12.93
C PHE A 215 2.93 19.74 12.74
N LEU A 216 3.61 19.88 11.61
CA LEU A 216 4.48 21.01 11.33
C LEU A 216 3.70 22.32 11.26
N GLN A 217 2.55 22.37 10.60
CA GLN A 217 1.68 23.55 10.53
C GLN A 217 1.19 23.99 11.92
N ASN A 218 0.81 23.04 12.79
CA ASN A 218 0.39 23.33 14.16
C ASN A 218 1.53 23.90 15.03
N HIS A 219 2.79 23.68 14.62
CA HIS A 219 3.98 24.25 15.27
C HIS A 219 4.50 25.50 14.54
N GLY A 220 3.72 26.07 13.62
CA GLY A 220 4.02 27.33 12.96
C GLY A 220 4.92 27.25 11.74
N TYR A 221 5.23 26.05 11.25
CA TYR A 221 6.01 25.86 10.03
C TYR A 221 5.11 25.89 8.78
N ARG A 222 5.62 26.49 7.71
CA ARG A 222 4.94 26.56 6.42
C ARG A 222 5.38 25.39 5.55
N ILE A 223 4.42 24.79 4.87
CA ILE A 223 4.65 23.73 3.90
C ILE A 223 4.27 24.26 2.51
N PRO A 224 5.13 24.22 1.52
CA PRO A 224 6.46 23.57 1.50
C PRO A 224 7.63 24.49 1.87
N GLU A 225 7.42 25.77 2.23
CA GLU A 225 8.45 26.80 2.31
C GLU A 225 9.52 26.53 3.38
N ASP A 226 9.13 26.02 4.55
CA ASP A 226 10.04 25.73 5.66
C ASP A 226 10.43 24.25 5.70
N CYS A 227 9.56 23.36 5.19
CA CYS A 227 9.80 21.93 5.04
C CYS A 227 8.92 21.36 3.95
N ILE A 228 9.50 20.55 3.06
CA ILE A 228 8.75 19.79 2.07
C ILE A 228 8.21 18.52 2.73
N VAL A 229 6.95 18.18 2.47
CA VAL A 229 6.36 16.90 2.92
C VAL A 229 5.82 16.15 1.70
N THR A 230 6.24 14.89 1.55
CA THR A 230 5.76 14.03 0.47
C THR A 230 5.22 12.73 1.02
N GLY A 231 4.24 12.16 0.31
CA GLY A 231 3.63 10.87 0.63
C GLY A 231 3.80 9.85 -0.48
N PHE A 232 3.09 8.75 -0.37
CA PHE A 232 3.07 7.65 -1.33
C PHE A 232 1.69 6.96 -1.25
N ASP A 233 1.22 6.37 -2.32
CA ASP A 233 -0.02 5.67 -2.60
C ASP A 233 -1.07 6.48 -3.38
N GLY A 234 -1.05 7.81 -3.34
CA GLY A 234 -1.95 8.67 -4.11
C GLY A 234 -3.38 8.65 -3.61
N ILE A 235 -3.59 8.60 -2.27
CA ILE A 235 -4.94 8.59 -1.71
C ILE A 235 -5.68 9.90 -1.96
N SER A 236 -7.01 9.83 -1.99
CA SER A 236 -7.86 11.00 -2.26
C SER A 236 -7.64 12.14 -1.27
N GLU A 237 -7.43 11.81 0.00
CA GLU A 237 -7.19 12.76 1.08
C GLU A 237 -5.95 13.62 0.86
N ALA A 238 -4.91 13.08 0.24
CA ALA A 238 -3.69 13.82 -0.10
C ALA A 238 -3.97 15.00 -1.06
N ASN A 239 -4.97 14.83 -1.96
CA ASN A 239 -5.40 15.86 -2.90
C ASN A 239 -6.28 16.95 -2.26
N TYR A 240 -6.96 16.63 -1.16
CA TYR A 240 -7.81 17.59 -0.44
C TYR A 240 -7.12 18.27 0.74
N HIS A 241 -5.95 17.75 1.13
CA HIS A 241 -5.13 18.38 2.18
C HIS A 241 -4.62 19.76 1.75
N VAL A 242 -4.40 20.66 2.71
CA VAL A 242 -3.88 22.01 2.42
C VAL A 242 -2.59 22.24 3.20
N PRO A 243 -1.47 22.44 2.51
CA PRO A 243 -1.28 22.32 1.05
C PRO A 243 -1.43 20.87 0.55
N HIS A 244 -1.69 20.69 -0.74
CA HIS A 244 -1.74 19.37 -1.36
C HIS A 244 -0.43 18.60 -1.12
N ILE A 245 -0.54 17.31 -0.80
CA ILE A 245 0.62 16.45 -0.62
C ILE A 245 1.12 15.97 -1.99
N THR A 246 2.40 16.20 -2.27
CA THR A 246 3.07 15.56 -3.41
C THR A 246 3.20 14.06 -3.12
N THR A 247 2.67 13.21 -4.00
CA THR A 247 2.63 11.77 -3.81
C THR A 247 2.86 11.02 -5.12
N CYS A 248 3.28 9.77 -5.04
CA CYS A 248 3.26 8.83 -6.16
C CYS A 248 2.04 7.92 -6.04
N THR A 249 1.33 7.70 -7.16
CA THR A 249 0.24 6.74 -7.25
C THR A 249 0.66 5.53 -8.07
N GLN A 250 0.04 4.39 -7.81
CA GLN A 250 0.25 3.18 -8.60
C GLN A 250 -0.55 3.25 -9.90
N ASP A 251 -0.08 2.56 -10.94
CA ASP A 251 -0.83 2.41 -12.19
C ASP A 251 -1.89 1.31 -12.05
N TYR A 252 -2.96 1.65 -11.31
CA TYR A 252 -4.09 0.75 -11.11
C TYR A 252 -4.79 0.38 -12.42
N ASP A 253 -4.74 1.24 -13.43
CA ASP A 253 -5.39 0.99 -14.71
C ASP A 253 -4.69 -0.14 -15.47
N THR A 254 -3.37 -0.08 -15.60
CA THR A 254 -2.57 -1.16 -16.18
C THR A 254 -2.72 -2.45 -15.35
N MET A 255 -2.64 -2.38 -14.02
CA MET A 255 -2.85 -3.54 -13.16
C MET A 255 -4.20 -4.21 -13.42
N GLY A 256 -5.29 -3.45 -13.37
CA GLY A 256 -6.64 -3.98 -13.60
C GLY A 256 -6.77 -4.68 -14.95
N LYS A 257 -6.20 -4.08 -16.01
CA LYS A 257 -6.21 -4.64 -17.36
C LYS A 257 -5.42 -5.94 -17.45
N GLU A 258 -4.20 -5.98 -16.92
CA GLU A 258 -3.31 -7.14 -17.01
C GLU A 258 -3.80 -8.30 -16.15
N VAL A 259 -4.22 -8.01 -14.91
CA VAL A 259 -4.73 -9.03 -13.98
C VAL A 259 -6.01 -9.68 -14.52
N ILE A 260 -6.96 -8.89 -15.02
CA ILE A 260 -8.18 -9.46 -15.63
C ILE A 260 -7.86 -10.21 -16.91
N ALA A 261 -6.95 -9.71 -17.76
CA ALA A 261 -6.53 -10.45 -18.94
C ALA A 261 -5.87 -11.80 -18.61
N ALA A 262 -5.15 -11.89 -17.50
CA ALA A 262 -4.58 -13.14 -17.00
C ALA A 262 -5.65 -14.08 -16.42
N ALA A 263 -6.65 -13.53 -15.73
CA ALA A 263 -7.73 -14.31 -15.11
C ALA A 263 -8.67 -14.99 -16.10
N ILE A 264 -8.76 -14.50 -17.33
CA ILE A 264 -9.71 -14.98 -18.36
C ILE A 264 -9.06 -15.80 -19.47
N ARG A 265 -7.75 -16.09 -19.36
CA ARG A 265 -7.01 -16.99 -20.28
C ARG A 265 -7.20 -18.42 -19.92
#